data_44edce1244f12d193d2536c6e689a04e
#
_entry.id   44edce1244f12d193d2536c6e689a04e
#
_cell.length_a   1.000
_cell.length_b   1.000
_cell.length_c   1.000
_cell.angle_alpha   90.00
_cell.angle_beta   90.00
_cell.angle_gamma   90.00
#
_symmetry.space_group_name_H-M   'P 1'
#
loop_
_entity.id
_entity.type
_entity.pdbx_description
1 polymer ?
#
loop_
_entity_poly.entity_id
_entity_poly.type
_entity_poly.pdbx_seq_one_letter_code
_entity_poly.pdbx_strand_id
1 'polypeptide(L)'
;IELNGKDISDEDFAMTITAVKVAADSIVQKGVCEQPTQFEILTAAAFLYFHLQKVDYAVIEVGLGGLWDSTNIITPVVSVITNVSLDHTDRCGATVARIAMQKAGIIKEKVPVVTAAEGEEALGPIVTMAMFKEAPVYLYGKAFYGTEVTSSMDGQKFTLHAGDYYHSDY
;
A
#
# COMPACT_ATOMS: atom_id res chain seq x y z
N ILE A 1 -5.26 -3.51 12.97
CA ILE A 1 -3.98 -4.26 12.82
C ILE A 1 -4.31 -5.73 12.99
N GLU A 2 -4.01 -6.53 12.01
CA GLU A 2 -4.29 -7.97 12.02
C GLU A 2 -2.99 -8.78 11.87
N LEU A 3 -2.94 -9.94 12.50
CA LEU A 3 -1.88 -10.93 12.35
C LEU A 3 -2.51 -12.30 12.09
N ASN A 4 -2.27 -12.88 10.91
CA ASN A 4 -2.82 -14.19 10.49
C ASN A 4 -4.35 -14.27 10.64
N GLY A 5 -5.07 -13.21 10.22
CA GLY A 5 -6.55 -13.14 10.26
C GLY A 5 -7.14 -12.93 11.65
N LYS A 6 -6.35 -12.50 12.62
CA LYS A 6 -6.81 -12.14 13.96
C LYS A 6 -6.41 -10.71 14.28
N ASP A 7 -7.33 -9.97 14.87
CA ASP A 7 -7.03 -8.63 15.35
C ASP A 7 -5.95 -8.64 16.42
N ILE A 8 -5.16 -7.56 16.47
CA ILE A 8 -4.23 -7.28 17.56
C ILE A 8 -4.99 -7.28 18.89
N SER A 9 -4.40 -7.88 19.93
CA SER A 9 -5.00 -7.86 21.27
C SER A 9 -5.02 -6.45 21.86
N ASP A 10 -5.95 -6.19 22.79
CA ASP A 10 -6.03 -4.91 23.50
C ASP A 10 -4.74 -4.61 24.26
N GLU A 11 -4.09 -5.64 24.83
CA GLU A 11 -2.83 -5.54 25.56
C GLU A 11 -1.67 -5.14 24.63
N ASP A 12 -1.53 -5.82 23.49
CA ASP A 12 -0.48 -5.53 22.50
C ASP A 12 -0.69 -4.16 21.87
N PHE A 13 -1.95 -3.81 21.59
CA PHE A 13 -2.30 -2.50 21.07
C PHE A 13 -1.93 -1.40 22.07
N ALA A 14 -2.33 -1.53 23.35
CA ALA A 14 -1.99 -0.57 24.39
C ALA A 14 -0.48 -0.44 24.59
N MET A 15 0.25 -1.56 24.57
CA MET A 15 1.71 -1.57 24.68
C MET A 15 2.37 -0.82 23.53
N THR A 16 2.00 -1.12 22.29
CA THR A 16 2.59 -0.49 21.10
C THR A 16 2.27 1.00 21.01
N ILE A 17 1.02 1.40 21.26
CA ILE A 17 0.60 2.81 21.30
C ILE A 17 1.37 3.56 22.40
N THR A 18 1.54 2.97 23.57
CA THR A 18 2.28 3.59 24.66
C THR A 18 3.75 3.82 24.29
N ALA A 19 4.40 2.84 23.67
CA ALA A 19 5.79 2.96 23.23
C ALA A 19 5.95 4.03 22.14
N VAL A 20 5.04 4.06 21.15
CA VAL A 20 5.02 5.08 20.09
C VAL A 20 4.76 6.47 20.67
N LYS A 21 3.83 6.60 21.65
CA LYS A 21 3.56 7.88 22.31
C LYS A 21 4.81 8.41 23.01
N VAL A 22 5.54 7.59 23.74
CA VAL A 22 6.79 8.03 24.42
C VAL A 22 7.81 8.53 23.40
N ALA A 23 7.96 7.85 22.25
CA ALA A 23 8.86 8.28 21.19
C ALA A 23 8.39 9.60 20.55
N ALA A 24 7.09 9.73 20.26
CA ALA A 24 6.48 10.92 19.69
C ALA A 24 6.67 12.14 20.63
N ASP A 25 6.34 11.99 21.90
CA ASP A 25 6.52 13.08 22.91
C ASP A 25 7.99 13.53 22.98
N SER A 26 8.93 12.60 22.89
CA SER A 26 10.38 12.91 22.92
C SER A 26 10.82 13.73 21.70
N ILE A 27 10.37 13.42 20.48
CA ILE A 27 10.75 14.17 19.27
C ILE A 27 10.08 15.54 19.22
N VAL A 28 8.85 15.66 19.71
CA VAL A 28 8.12 16.93 19.84
C VAL A 28 8.84 17.85 20.85
N GLN A 29 9.20 17.33 22.03
CA GLN A 29 9.93 18.08 23.06
C GLN A 29 11.28 18.60 22.57
N LYS A 30 11.95 17.86 21.68
CA LYS A 30 13.20 18.28 21.04
C LYS A 30 13.00 19.28 19.91
N GLY A 31 11.76 19.64 19.58
CA GLY A 31 11.45 20.56 18.49
C GLY A 31 11.74 20.01 17.09
N VAL A 32 11.80 18.67 16.94
CA VAL A 32 12.11 18.00 15.66
C VAL A 32 10.89 18.05 14.72
N CYS A 33 9.69 17.91 15.28
CA CYS A 33 8.43 17.95 14.52
C CYS A 33 7.29 18.50 15.40
N GLU A 34 6.16 18.77 14.75
CA GLU A 34 4.88 19.02 15.42
C GLU A 34 4.30 17.70 15.98
N GLN A 35 3.17 17.82 16.70
CA GLN A 35 2.48 16.64 17.22
C GLN A 35 2.03 15.72 16.09
N PRO A 36 2.44 14.45 16.08
CA PRO A 36 2.01 13.51 15.06
C PRO A 36 0.49 13.32 15.03
N THR A 37 -0.03 13.10 13.84
CA THR A 37 -1.45 12.78 13.63
C THR A 37 -1.80 11.41 14.19
N GLN A 38 -3.09 11.14 14.38
CA GLN A 38 -3.57 9.82 14.78
C GLN A 38 -3.13 8.73 13.79
N PHE A 39 -3.15 9.01 12.49
CA PHE A 39 -2.75 8.05 11.46
C PHE A 39 -1.25 7.74 11.53
N GLU A 40 -0.39 8.72 11.74
CA GLU A 40 1.05 8.53 11.93
C GLU A 40 1.35 7.67 13.17
N ILE A 41 0.65 7.93 14.27
CA ILE A 41 0.78 7.13 15.50
C ILE A 41 0.36 5.68 15.25
N LEU A 42 -0.80 5.45 14.60
CA LEU A 42 -1.29 4.10 14.29
C LEU A 42 -0.37 3.36 13.32
N THR A 43 0.16 4.05 12.31
CA THR A 43 1.12 3.48 11.35
C THR A 43 2.39 3.04 12.06
N ALA A 44 2.94 3.89 12.92
CA ALA A 44 4.14 3.55 13.72
C ALA A 44 3.87 2.37 14.66
N ALA A 45 2.68 2.32 15.30
CA ALA A 45 2.30 1.22 16.17
C ALA A 45 2.15 -0.10 15.39
N ALA A 46 1.59 -0.06 14.17
CA ALA A 46 1.49 -1.24 13.31
C ALA A 46 2.89 -1.78 12.93
N PHE A 47 3.79 -0.91 12.51
CA PHE A 47 5.17 -1.31 12.19
C PHE A 47 5.90 -1.88 13.40
N LEU A 48 5.75 -1.26 14.58
CA LEU A 48 6.33 -1.76 15.82
C LEU A 48 5.77 -3.15 16.17
N TYR A 49 4.45 -3.33 16.08
CA TYR A 49 3.80 -4.61 16.34
C TYR A 49 4.31 -5.71 15.41
N PHE A 50 4.32 -5.48 14.09
CA PHE A 50 4.83 -6.44 13.12
C PHE A 50 6.29 -6.78 13.33
N HIS A 51 7.11 -5.79 13.70
CA HIS A 51 8.52 -6.03 14.07
C HIS A 51 8.65 -6.93 15.30
N LEU A 52 7.89 -6.67 16.37
CA LEU A 52 7.92 -7.46 17.60
C LEU A 52 7.43 -8.89 17.36
N GLN A 53 6.41 -9.05 16.50
CA GLN A 53 5.87 -10.37 16.13
C GLN A 53 6.74 -11.11 15.10
N LYS A 54 7.77 -10.45 14.55
CA LYS A 54 8.72 -11.02 13.56
C LYS A 54 7.99 -11.62 12.36
N VAL A 55 7.03 -10.89 11.81
CA VAL A 55 6.26 -11.35 10.65
C VAL A 55 7.17 -11.56 9.43
N ASP A 56 6.92 -12.61 8.65
CA ASP A 56 7.64 -12.88 7.41
C ASP A 56 7.24 -11.89 6.31
N TYR A 57 5.96 -11.52 6.26
CA TYR A 57 5.38 -10.58 5.30
C TYR A 57 4.41 -9.63 6.00
N ALA A 58 4.38 -8.38 5.56
CA ALA A 58 3.40 -7.39 5.97
C ALA A 58 2.69 -6.83 4.73
N VAL A 59 1.36 -6.79 4.76
CA VAL A 59 0.54 -6.10 3.76
C VAL A 59 0.20 -4.73 4.34
N ILE A 60 0.73 -3.69 3.71
CA ILE A 60 0.60 -2.31 4.18
C ILE A 60 -0.28 -1.53 3.21
N GLU A 61 -1.45 -1.13 3.65
CA GLU A 61 -2.36 -0.31 2.88
C GLU A 61 -2.07 1.18 3.10
N VAL A 62 -2.03 1.92 1.98
CA VAL A 62 -1.87 3.38 1.98
C VAL A 62 -3.14 4.04 2.51
N GLY A 63 -3.00 4.98 3.44
CA GLY A 63 -4.15 5.72 3.97
C GLY A 63 -4.71 6.72 2.98
N LEU A 64 -3.86 7.52 2.34
CA LEU A 64 -4.27 8.54 1.37
C LEU A 64 -3.17 8.86 0.36
N GLY A 65 -3.54 8.87 -0.93
CA GLY A 65 -2.63 9.23 -2.03
C GLY A 65 -1.53 8.18 -2.21
N GLY A 66 -0.40 8.36 -1.58
CA GLY A 66 0.76 7.44 -1.61
C GLY A 66 2.08 8.15 -1.36
N LEU A 67 2.43 9.13 -2.17
CA LEU A 67 3.74 9.81 -2.12
C LEU A 67 4.09 10.37 -0.73
N TRP A 68 3.14 10.99 -0.05
CA TRP A 68 3.32 11.63 1.25
C TRP A 68 2.63 10.86 2.40
N ASP A 69 2.18 9.64 2.11
CA ASP A 69 1.54 8.82 3.13
C ASP A 69 2.55 8.31 4.16
N SER A 70 2.13 8.25 5.43
CA SER A 70 2.97 7.79 6.54
C SER A 70 3.50 6.37 6.33
N THR A 71 2.77 5.53 5.56
CA THR A 71 3.19 4.17 5.23
C THR A 71 4.32 4.12 4.21
N ASN A 72 4.59 5.20 3.47
CA ASN A 72 5.53 5.23 2.35
C ASN A 72 7.01 5.30 2.77
N ILE A 73 7.31 5.10 4.03
CA ILE A 73 8.69 5.02 4.56
C ILE A 73 9.36 3.67 4.27
N ILE A 74 8.60 2.66 3.89
CA ILE A 74 9.08 1.30 3.64
C ILE A 74 9.69 1.14 2.23
N THR A 75 10.54 0.11 2.09
CA THR A 75 10.92 -0.44 0.77
C THR A 75 10.25 -1.81 0.65
N PRO A 76 9.14 -1.92 -0.09
CA PRO A 76 8.39 -3.17 -0.19
C PRO A 76 9.07 -4.16 -1.14
N VAL A 77 8.66 -5.43 -1.11
CA VAL A 77 9.05 -6.43 -2.13
C VAL A 77 8.23 -6.27 -3.41
N VAL A 78 7.06 -5.67 -3.32
CA VAL A 78 6.18 -5.33 -4.45
C VAL A 78 5.31 -4.14 -4.09
N SER A 79 5.11 -3.22 -5.02
CA SER A 79 4.13 -2.13 -4.91
C SER A 79 2.88 -2.49 -5.72
N VAL A 80 1.70 -2.30 -5.15
CA VAL A 80 0.42 -2.59 -5.82
C VAL A 80 -0.41 -1.32 -5.94
N ILE A 81 -0.85 -1.01 -7.16
CA ILE A 81 -1.80 0.08 -7.44
C ILE A 81 -3.00 -0.53 -8.13
N THR A 82 -4.10 -0.75 -7.40
CA THR A 82 -5.27 -1.49 -7.89
C THR A 82 -5.93 -0.78 -9.06
N ASN A 83 -6.48 0.40 -8.82
CA ASN A 83 -7.07 1.26 -9.84
C ASN A 83 -6.89 2.73 -9.47
N VAL A 84 -7.21 3.63 -10.40
CA VAL A 84 -7.19 5.08 -10.16
C VAL A 84 -8.47 5.68 -10.70
N SER A 85 -9.18 6.38 -9.85
CA SER A 85 -10.38 7.15 -10.18
C SER A 85 -10.35 8.51 -9.46
N LEU A 86 -11.30 9.39 -9.79
CA LEU A 86 -11.46 10.64 -9.06
C LEU A 86 -11.95 10.36 -7.66
N ASP A 87 -11.08 10.58 -6.68
CA ASP A 87 -11.36 10.49 -5.26
C ASP A 87 -10.43 11.43 -4.50
N HIS A 88 -10.87 11.93 -3.35
CA HIS A 88 -10.09 12.86 -2.51
C HIS A 88 -9.47 14.01 -3.31
N THR A 89 -10.24 14.61 -4.22
CA THR A 89 -9.76 15.61 -5.18
C THR A 89 -9.25 16.90 -4.53
N ASP A 90 -9.67 17.18 -3.30
CA ASP A 90 -9.21 18.28 -2.45
C ASP A 90 -7.75 18.08 -1.96
N ARG A 91 -7.29 16.85 -1.87
CA ARG A 91 -5.96 16.50 -1.32
C ARG A 91 -5.03 15.85 -2.33
N CYS A 92 -5.54 14.93 -3.15
CA CYS A 92 -4.73 14.17 -4.11
C CYS A 92 -4.64 14.83 -5.49
N GLY A 93 -5.48 15.85 -5.75
CA GLY A 93 -5.52 16.61 -7.00
C GLY A 93 -6.79 16.40 -7.80
N ALA A 94 -7.12 17.39 -8.63
CA ALA A 94 -8.42 17.49 -9.30
C ALA A 94 -8.54 16.66 -10.59
N THR A 95 -7.55 15.85 -10.95
CA THR A 95 -7.54 15.02 -12.16
C THR A 95 -7.04 13.61 -11.88
N VAL A 96 -7.49 12.65 -12.68
CA VAL A 96 -7.03 11.25 -12.61
C VAL A 96 -5.50 11.18 -12.68
N ALA A 97 -4.88 11.95 -13.58
CA ALA A 97 -3.41 11.98 -13.74
C ALA A 97 -2.69 12.46 -12.46
N ARG A 98 -3.23 13.47 -11.75
CA ARG A 98 -2.63 13.95 -10.48
C ARG A 98 -2.78 12.92 -9.37
N ILE A 99 -3.94 12.27 -9.26
CA ILE A 99 -4.16 11.20 -8.31
C ILE A 99 -3.24 10.01 -8.60
N ALA A 100 -3.09 9.63 -9.89
CA ALA A 100 -2.16 8.58 -10.31
C ALA A 100 -0.71 8.92 -9.95
N MET A 101 -0.30 10.17 -10.08
CA MET A 101 1.04 10.64 -9.68
C MET A 101 1.27 10.50 -8.17
N GLN A 102 0.27 10.83 -7.34
CA GLN A 102 0.33 10.62 -5.90
C GLN A 102 0.46 9.13 -5.55
N LYS A 103 -0.35 8.27 -6.19
CA LYS A 103 -0.28 6.82 -5.97
C LYS A 103 1.05 6.23 -6.46
N ALA A 104 1.55 6.68 -7.60
CA ALA A 104 2.85 6.26 -8.13
C ALA A 104 4.04 6.58 -7.21
N GLY A 105 3.86 7.49 -6.25
CA GLY A 105 4.87 7.81 -5.23
C GLY A 105 5.27 6.64 -4.31
N ILE A 106 4.51 5.54 -4.28
CA ILE A 106 4.88 4.32 -3.54
C ILE A 106 5.86 3.42 -4.30
N ILE A 107 6.11 3.71 -5.59
CA ILE A 107 7.03 2.94 -6.42
C ILE A 107 8.47 3.20 -5.97
N LYS A 108 9.21 2.14 -5.68
CA LYS A 108 10.60 2.20 -5.23
C LYS A 108 11.54 1.67 -6.28
N GLU A 109 12.80 2.05 -6.15
CA GLU A 109 13.85 1.68 -7.10
C GLU A 109 13.96 0.15 -7.24
N LYS A 110 13.84 -0.35 -8.47
CA LYS A 110 13.93 -1.78 -8.85
C LYS A 110 12.90 -2.70 -8.18
N VAL A 111 11.89 -2.13 -7.52
CA VAL A 111 10.81 -2.91 -6.91
C VAL A 111 9.68 -3.10 -7.90
N PRO A 112 9.22 -4.34 -8.14
CA PRO A 112 8.11 -4.61 -9.05
C PRO A 112 6.84 -3.82 -8.70
N VAL A 113 6.12 -3.40 -9.74
CA VAL A 113 4.82 -2.73 -9.63
C VAL A 113 3.75 -3.59 -10.29
N VAL A 114 2.71 -3.91 -9.56
CA VAL A 114 1.51 -4.58 -10.08
C VAL A 114 0.39 -3.57 -10.14
N THR A 115 -0.29 -3.45 -11.28
CA THR A 115 -1.39 -2.51 -11.41
C THR A 115 -2.51 -2.99 -12.32
N ALA A 116 -3.75 -2.66 -11.94
CA ALA A 116 -4.95 -2.79 -12.76
C ALA A 116 -5.53 -1.41 -13.15
N ALA A 117 -4.73 -0.35 -13.06
CA ALA A 117 -5.14 0.97 -13.55
C ALA A 117 -5.36 0.94 -15.06
N GLU A 118 -6.40 1.63 -15.52
CA GLU A 118 -6.80 1.69 -16.92
C GLU A 118 -6.80 3.13 -17.44
N GLY A 119 -6.66 3.27 -18.76
CA GLY A 119 -6.65 4.57 -19.43
C GLY A 119 -5.31 5.31 -19.31
N GLU A 120 -5.04 6.18 -20.29
CA GLU A 120 -3.76 6.89 -20.42
C GLU A 120 -3.49 7.83 -19.25
N GLU A 121 -4.52 8.52 -18.75
CA GLU A 121 -4.38 9.45 -17.62
C GLU A 121 -3.95 8.77 -16.32
N ALA A 122 -4.38 7.52 -16.08
CA ALA A 122 -3.99 6.77 -14.90
C ALA A 122 -2.66 6.04 -15.10
N LEU A 123 -2.48 5.37 -16.24
CA LEU A 123 -1.29 4.57 -16.53
C LEU A 123 -0.05 5.42 -16.81
N GLY A 124 -0.19 6.55 -17.49
CA GLY A 124 0.94 7.40 -17.87
C GLY A 124 1.85 7.76 -16.69
N PRO A 125 1.33 8.36 -15.61
CA PRO A 125 2.10 8.66 -14.42
C PRO A 125 2.74 7.44 -13.74
N ILE A 126 2.01 6.30 -13.67
CA ILE A 126 2.49 5.06 -13.05
C ILE A 126 3.67 4.50 -13.85
N VAL A 127 3.51 4.36 -15.16
CA VAL A 127 4.56 3.85 -16.04
C VAL A 127 5.77 4.78 -16.06
N THR A 128 5.56 6.09 -16.11
CA THR A 128 6.64 7.09 -16.07
C THR A 128 7.46 6.97 -14.78
N MET A 129 6.78 6.86 -13.63
CA MET A 129 7.47 6.69 -12.36
C MET A 129 8.20 5.35 -12.29
N ALA A 130 7.60 4.28 -12.77
CA ALA A 130 8.22 2.96 -12.80
C ALA A 130 9.49 2.96 -13.69
N MET A 131 9.45 3.59 -14.86
CA MET A 131 10.62 3.76 -15.71
C MET A 131 11.73 4.55 -15.01
N PHE A 132 11.38 5.66 -14.36
CA PHE A 132 12.32 6.48 -13.60
C PHE A 132 12.98 5.69 -12.44
N LYS A 133 12.24 4.77 -11.83
CA LYS A 133 12.69 3.90 -10.73
C LYS A 133 13.30 2.58 -11.20
N GLU A 134 13.42 2.34 -12.50
CA GLU A 134 13.85 1.05 -13.07
C GLU A 134 13.02 -0.13 -12.53
N ALA A 135 11.75 0.12 -12.21
CA ALA A 135 10.83 -0.85 -11.60
C ALA A 135 10.08 -1.65 -12.69
N PRO A 136 10.12 -2.98 -12.68
CA PRO A 136 9.30 -3.78 -13.58
C PRO A 136 7.81 -3.55 -13.36
N VAL A 137 7.02 -3.42 -14.45
CA VAL A 137 5.57 -3.18 -14.38
C VAL A 137 4.82 -4.42 -14.86
N TYR A 138 3.92 -4.92 -14.01
CA TYR A 138 2.99 -6.01 -14.32
C TYR A 138 1.58 -5.45 -14.42
N LEU A 139 1.08 -5.37 -15.65
CA LEU A 139 -0.21 -4.75 -15.93
C LEU A 139 -1.29 -5.81 -16.12
N TYR A 140 -2.41 -5.64 -15.42
CA TYR A 140 -3.61 -6.44 -15.64
C TYR A 140 -4.06 -6.41 -17.12
N GLY A 141 -4.52 -7.54 -17.64
CA GLY A 141 -4.87 -7.70 -19.04
C GLY A 141 -3.67 -7.92 -19.98
N LYS A 142 -2.43 -7.77 -19.50
CA LYS A 142 -1.21 -8.04 -20.26
C LYS A 142 -0.31 -9.07 -19.57
N ALA A 143 0.14 -8.78 -18.35
CA ALA A 143 1.02 -9.67 -17.59
C ALA A 143 0.24 -10.73 -16.82
N PHE A 144 -0.98 -10.43 -16.43
CA PHE A 144 -1.90 -11.33 -15.72
C PHE A 144 -3.35 -10.96 -16.00
N TYR A 145 -4.26 -11.92 -15.87
CA TYR A 145 -5.71 -11.70 -16.01
C TYR A 145 -6.50 -12.84 -15.37
N GLY A 146 -7.75 -12.59 -15.02
CA GLY A 146 -8.68 -13.57 -14.47
C GLY A 146 -9.70 -14.05 -15.51
N THR A 147 -10.01 -15.32 -15.47
CA THR A 147 -11.12 -15.94 -16.26
C THR A 147 -12.01 -16.77 -15.36
N GLU A 148 -13.13 -17.26 -15.92
CA GLU A 148 -14.06 -18.18 -15.25
C GLU A 148 -14.56 -17.64 -13.88
N VAL A 149 -14.78 -16.31 -13.81
CA VAL A 149 -15.22 -15.68 -12.57
C VAL A 149 -16.63 -16.11 -12.22
N THR A 150 -16.79 -16.74 -11.08
CA THR A 150 -18.10 -17.06 -10.48
C THR A 150 -18.23 -16.36 -9.14
N SER A 151 -19.41 -15.81 -8.85
CA SER A 151 -19.68 -15.08 -7.62
C SER A 151 -20.84 -15.73 -6.85
N SER A 152 -20.69 -15.85 -5.54
CA SER A 152 -21.71 -16.34 -4.61
C SER A 152 -21.72 -15.47 -3.35
N MET A 153 -22.60 -15.79 -2.41
CA MET A 153 -22.61 -15.15 -1.08
C MET A 153 -21.36 -15.51 -0.25
N ASP A 154 -20.71 -16.62 -0.56
CA ASP A 154 -19.53 -17.11 0.15
C ASP A 154 -18.22 -16.57 -0.42
N GLY A 155 -18.26 -15.89 -1.58
CA GLY A 155 -17.09 -15.30 -2.22
C GLY A 155 -17.06 -15.45 -3.73
N GLN A 156 -15.87 -15.31 -4.29
CA GLN A 156 -15.61 -15.43 -5.73
C GLN A 156 -14.59 -16.53 -5.98
N LYS A 157 -14.81 -17.28 -7.07
CA LYS A 157 -13.80 -18.17 -7.66
C LYS A 157 -13.43 -17.68 -9.04
N PHE A 158 -12.16 -17.78 -9.38
CA PHE A 158 -11.65 -17.42 -10.71
C PHE A 158 -10.37 -18.19 -11.00
N THR A 159 -10.05 -18.35 -12.30
CA THR A 159 -8.76 -18.84 -12.74
C THR A 159 -7.84 -17.66 -13.02
N LEU A 160 -6.69 -17.59 -12.33
CA LEU A 160 -5.67 -16.57 -12.56
C LEU A 160 -4.66 -17.06 -13.61
N HIS A 161 -4.46 -16.26 -14.64
CA HIS A 161 -3.40 -16.43 -15.63
C HIS A 161 -2.31 -15.36 -15.39
N ALA A 162 -1.10 -15.78 -15.12
CA ALA A 162 0.02 -14.89 -14.78
C ALA A 162 1.29 -15.30 -15.55
N GLY A 163 1.32 -15.02 -16.87
CA GLY A 163 2.44 -15.35 -17.76
C GLY A 163 2.83 -16.83 -17.70
N ASP A 164 4.10 -17.14 -17.97
CA ASP A 164 4.62 -18.50 -17.87
C ASP A 164 4.94 -18.93 -16.42
N TYR A 165 4.66 -18.11 -15.43
CA TYR A 165 5.19 -18.28 -14.09
C TYR A 165 4.24 -18.96 -13.09
N TYR A 166 2.92 -18.85 -13.22
CA TYR A 166 1.98 -19.51 -12.29
C TYR A 166 0.60 -19.72 -12.90
N HIS A 167 0.11 -20.96 -12.81
CA HIS A 167 -1.32 -21.27 -12.84
C HIS A 167 -1.70 -21.72 -11.42
N SER A 168 -2.60 -21.03 -10.76
CA SER A 168 -3.20 -21.47 -9.51
C SER A 168 -4.68 -21.13 -9.49
N ASP A 169 -5.50 -22.11 -9.10
CA ASP A 169 -6.92 -21.94 -8.83
C ASP A 169 -7.10 -21.35 -7.41
N TYR A 170 -7.85 -20.26 -7.29
CA TYR A 170 -8.20 -19.61 -6.02
C TYR A 170 -9.71 -19.56 -5.83
#